data_90bf87327962928fde5f2582db8c5747
#
_entry.id   90bf87327962928fde5f2582db8c5747
#
_cell.length_a   1.000
_cell.length_b   1.000
_cell.length_c   1.000
_cell.angle_alpha   90.00
_cell.angle_beta   90.00
_cell.angle_gamma   90.00
#
_symmetry.space_group_name_H-M   'P 1'
#
loop_
_entity.id
_entity.type
_entity.pdbx_description
1 polymer ?
#
loop_
_entity_poly.entity_id
_entity_poly.type
_entity_poly.pdbx_seq_one_letter_code
_entity_poly.pdbx_strand_id
1 'polypeptide(L)'
;MTHQKRPGCALVTGASGDIGAQIALRLAQDGWNIAVGYATGIERAEEVAGRIRECGVSAMPIKIDVTSTTSVDDAFDALEDSLGQVTVLVNNAGIRSDGLVAGLSDDEWDAAISTNLSSVFRTSRRALGPMIRARFGRIINISSILAGRTIAGTGSYSAAKSGILGITRATAIEVARLGVTVNAVCPGLVATSMTSELDHFEQSVQRAVPMRRPAHLREIADCVEFLASARAGYITGQSIAVDGGLSAQAFSLD
;
A
#
# COMPACT_ATOMS: atom_id res chain seq x y z
N MET A 1 -18.50 -11.47 -18.79
CA MET A 1 -18.60 -10.01 -18.57
C MET A 1 -17.45 -9.40 -19.35
N THR A 2 -17.72 -8.55 -20.34
CA THR A 2 -16.68 -7.85 -21.10
C THR A 2 -16.00 -6.84 -20.16
N HIS A 3 -14.76 -7.12 -19.73
CA HIS A 3 -13.98 -6.17 -18.97
C HIS A 3 -13.76 -4.92 -19.82
N GLN A 4 -14.33 -3.81 -19.41
CA GLN A 4 -14.06 -2.52 -20.03
C GLN A 4 -12.58 -2.22 -19.80
N LYS A 5 -11.82 -2.03 -20.90
CA LYS A 5 -10.37 -1.78 -20.85
C LYS A 5 -10.09 -0.56 -19.96
N ARG A 6 -9.37 -0.78 -18.86
CA ARG A 6 -9.01 0.29 -17.92
C ARG A 6 -7.94 1.20 -18.55
N PRO A 7 -7.95 2.50 -18.28
CA PRO A 7 -6.94 3.41 -18.82
C PRO A 7 -5.61 3.21 -18.08
N GLY A 8 -4.54 2.77 -18.77
CA GLY A 8 -3.22 2.60 -18.19
C GLY A 8 -3.07 1.34 -17.32
N CYS A 9 -2.17 1.38 -16.37
CA CYS A 9 -1.86 0.27 -15.48
C CYS A 9 -1.92 0.65 -13.99
N ALA A 10 -1.93 -0.35 -13.13
CA ALA A 10 -1.76 -0.22 -11.69
C ALA A 10 -0.36 -0.67 -11.28
N LEU A 11 0.39 0.20 -10.59
CA LEU A 11 1.65 -0.14 -9.95
C LEU A 11 1.39 -0.42 -8.46
N VAL A 12 1.79 -1.61 -8.00
CA VAL A 12 1.78 -1.96 -6.57
C VAL A 12 3.23 -2.13 -6.12
N THR A 13 3.73 -1.24 -5.28
CA THR A 13 5.09 -1.38 -4.72
C THR A 13 5.12 -2.43 -3.63
N GLY A 14 6.21 -3.21 -3.56
CA GLY A 14 6.31 -4.33 -2.60
C GLY A 14 5.27 -5.43 -2.87
N ALA A 15 4.90 -5.65 -4.13
CA ALA A 15 3.89 -6.63 -4.53
C ALA A 15 4.38 -8.09 -4.48
N SER A 16 5.66 -8.33 -4.22
CA SER A 16 6.18 -9.65 -3.85
C SER A 16 5.84 -10.07 -2.41
N GLY A 17 5.40 -9.14 -1.55
CA GLY A 17 4.92 -9.42 -0.19
C GLY A 17 3.44 -9.81 -0.15
N ASP A 18 2.98 -10.40 0.99
CA ASP A 18 1.64 -10.99 1.12
C ASP A 18 0.50 -9.99 0.83
N ILE A 19 0.52 -8.82 1.47
CA ILE A 19 -0.50 -7.78 1.28
C ILE A 19 -0.44 -7.24 -0.15
N GLY A 20 0.76 -6.90 -0.63
CA GLY A 20 0.93 -6.36 -1.97
C GLY A 20 0.52 -7.33 -3.08
N ALA A 21 0.86 -8.61 -2.94
CA ALA A 21 0.46 -9.66 -3.88
C ALA A 21 -1.08 -9.80 -3.95
N GLN A 22 -1.74 -9.78 -2.79
CA GLN A 22 -3.20 -9.89 -2.76
C GLN A 22 -3.89 -8.64 -3.33
N ILE A 23 -3.33 -7.45 -3.09
CA ILE A 23 -3.81 -6.20 -3.70
C ILE A 23 -3.66 -6.27 -5.23
N ALA A 24 -2.49 -6.67 -5.73
CA ALA A 24 -2.21 -6.81 -7.14
C ALA A 24 -3.18 -7.78 -7.84
N LEU A 25 -3.41 -8.96 -7.24
CA LEU A 25 -4.38 -9.95 -7.72
C LEU A 25 -5.82 -9.39 -7.73
N ARG A 26 -6.21 -8.66 -6.69
CA ARG A 26 -7.56 -8.11 -6.60
C ARG A 26 -7.82 -7.02 -7.65
N LEU A 27 -6.83 -6.16 -7.91
CA LEU A 27 -6.90 -5.16 -8.99
C LEU A 27 -6.93 -5.83 -10.38
N ALA A 28 -6.18 -6.92 -10.58
CA ALA A 28 -6.21 -7.71 -11.81
C ALA A 28 -7.60 -8.29 -12.09
N GLN A 29 -8.27 -8.83 -11.07
CA GLN A 29 -9.65 -9.32 -11.17
C GLN A 29 -10.66 -8.23 -11.55
N ASP A 30 -10.35 -6.97 -11.26
CA ASP A 30 -11.14 -5.80 -11.68
C ASP A 30 -10.71 -5.25 -13.06
N GLY A 31 -9.80 -5.95 -13.77
CA GLY A 31 -9.40 -5.68 -15.16
C GLY A 31 -8.25 -4.69 -15.33
N TRP A 32 -7.47 -4.42 -14.29
CA TRP A 32 -6.25 -3.61 -14.41
C TRP A 32 -5.07 -4.44 -14.93
N ASN A 33 -4.28 -3.88 -15.85
CA ASN A 33 -2.92 -4.36 -16.09
C ASN A 33 -2.05 -4.00 -14.89
N ILE A 34 -1.18 -4.92 -14.46
CA ILE A 34 -0.48 -4.79 -13.18
C ILE A 34 1.04 -4.75 -13.36
N ALA A 35 1.65 -3.74 -12.77
CA ALA A 35 3.07 -3.73 -12.49
C ALA A 35 3.32 -4.28 -11.07
N VAL A 36 3.99 -5.41 -10.98
CA VAL A 36 4.34 -6.08 -9.73
C VAL A 36 5.68 -5.53 -9.25
N GLY A 37 5.66 -4.47 -8.44
CA GLY A 37 6.86 -3.80 -7.93
C GLY A 37 7.56 -4.62 -6.86
N TYR A 38 8.87 -4.87 -7.02
CA TYR A 38 9.70 -5.57 -6.05
C TYR A 38 11.09 -4.92 -5.91
N ALA A 39 11.69 -5.01 -4.73
CA ALA A 39 13.08 -4.60 -4.52
C ALA A 39 14.01 -5.81 -4.62
N THR A 40 13.64 -6.89 -3.95
CA THR A 40 14.34 -8.20 -3.91
C THR A 40 13.34 -9.32 -4.19
N GLY A 41 13.82 -10.53 -4.54
CA GLY A 41 12.96 -11.70 -4.74
C GLY A 41 12.20 -11.66 -6.06
N ILE A 42 12.93 -11.63 -7.18
CA ILE A 42 12.35 -11.66 -8.54
C ILE A 42 11.46 -12.88 -8.76
N GLU A 43 11.83 -14.04 -8.22
CA GLU A 43 11.10 -15.30 -8.38
C GLU A 43 9.68 -15.17 -7.84
N ARG A 44 9.53 -14.57 -6.65
CA ARG A 44 8.22 -14.34 -6.04
C ARG A 44 7.39 -13.30 -6.79
N ALA A 45 8.04 -12.28 -7.35
CA ALA A 45 7.38 -11.29 -8.19
C ALA A 45 6.88 -11.92 -9.51
N GLU A 46 7.63 -12.82 -10.12
CA GLU A 46 7.22 -13.59 -11.31
C GLU A 46 6.08 -14.56 -11.00
N GLU A 47 6.10 -15.24 -9.85
CA GLU A 47 4.99 -16.08 -9.41
C GLU A 47 3.69 -15.27 -9.31
N VAL A 48 3.75 -14.11 -8.66
CA VAL A 48 2.59 -13.20 -8.54
C VAL A 48 2.12 -12.74 -9.92
N ALA A 49 3.03 -12.34 -10.80
CA ALA A 49 2.70 -11.91 -12.15
C ALA A 49 2.09 -13.06 -12.98
N GLY A 50 2.56 -14.29 -12.81
CA GLY A 50 1.96 -15.49 -13.42
C GLY A 50 0.49 -15.65 -13.04
N ARG A 51 0.19 -15.59 -11.74
CA ARG A 51 -1.19 -15.68 -11.23
C ARG A 51 -2.07 -14.52 -11.71
N ILE A 52 -1.51 -13.34 -11.89
CA ILE A 52 -2.24 -12.17 -12.41
C ILE A 52 -2.60 -12.38 -13.89
N ARG A 53 -1.68 -12.93 -14.69
CA ARG A 53 -1.93 -13.25 -16.12
C ARG A 53 -3.08 -14.26 -16.29
N GLU A 54 -3.29 -15.17 -15.34
CA GLU A 54 -4.44 -16.08 -15.31
C GLU A 54 -5.79 -15.33 -15.18
N CYS A 55 -5.79 -14.09 -14.68
CA CYS A 55 -6.98 -13.23 -14.66
C CYS A 55 -7.30 -12.60 -16.03
N GLY A 56 -6.49 -12.84 -17.07
CA GLY A 56 -6.72 -12.34 -18.43
C GLY A 56 -6.23 -10.91 -18.66
N VAL A 57 -5.37 -10.38 -17.80
CA VAL A 57 -4.76 -9.04 -17.93
C VAL A 57 -3.24 -9.17 -18.08
N SER A 58 -2.58 -8.10 -18.55
CA SER A 58 -1.12 -8.05 -18.62
C SER A 58 -0.52 -7.85 -17.24
N ALA A 59 0.59 -8.54 -16.96
CA ALA A 59 1.35 -8.36 -15.73
C ALA A 59 2.84 -8.38 -16.00
N MET A 60 3.58 -7.44 -15.38
CA MET A 60 5.01 -7.32 -15.49
C MET A 60 5.64 -7.12 -14.11
N PRO A 61 6.59 -7.98 -13.69
CA PRO A 61 7.45 -7.69 -12.56
C PRO A 61 8.35 -6.50 -12.91
N ILE A 62 8.48 -5.57 -11.99
CA ILE A 62 9.34 -4.40 -12.16
C ILE A 62 10.22 -4.21 -10.92
N LYS A 63 11.53 -4.21 -11.14
CA LYS A 63 12.46 -3.91 -10.06
C LYS A 63 12.40 -2.42 -9.73
N ILE A 64 12.11 -2.11 -8.46
CA ILE A 64 12.00 -0.74 -7.98
C ILE A 64 12.52 -0.65 -6.55
N ASP A 65 13.63 0.05 -6.36
CA ASP A 65 14.06 0.49 -5.04
C ASP A 65 13.39 1.83 -4.74
N VAL A 66 12.37 1.79 -3.90
CA VAL A 66 11.57 2.96 -3.54
C VAL A 66 12.35 3.99 -2.70
N THR A 67 13.54 3.65 -2.22
CA THR A 67 14.43 4.57 -1.49
C THR A 67 15.30 5.41 -2.44
N SER A 68 15.40 5.02 -3.72
CA SER A 68 16.16 5.70 -4.76
C SER A 68 15.25 6.40 -5.76
N THR A 69 15.42 7.73 -5.93
CA THR A 69 14.67 8.50 -6.93
C THR A 69 14.95 8.00 -8.34
N THR A 70 16.21 7.73 -8.68
CA THR A 70 16.60 7.22 -10.00
C THR A 70 15.93 5.88 -10.30
N SER A 71 15.95 4.93 -9.33
CA SER A 71 15.29 3.63 -9.51
C SER A 71 13.78 3.76 -9.69
N VAL A 72 13.15 4.74 -9.01
CA VAL A 72 11.73 5.04 -9.20
C VAL A 72 11.48 5.57 -10.61
N ASP A 73 12.26 6.54 -11.07
CA ASP A 73 12.09 7.14 -12.39
C ASP A 73 12.29 6.08 -13.50
N ASP A 74 13.37 5.30 -13.46
CA ASP A 74 13.67 4.21 -14.41
C ASP A 74 12.54 3.17 -14.46
N ALA A 75 11.99 2.79 -13.29
CA ALA A 75 10.89 1.84 -13.22
C ALA A 75 9.62 2.40 -13.88
N PHE A 76 9.28 3.66 -13.64
CA PHE A 76 8.10 4.27 -14.26
C PHE A 76 8.28 4.42 -15.79
N ASP A 77 9.46 4.79 -16.27
CA ASP A 77 9.74 4.89 -17.70
C ASP A 77 9.57 3.54 -18.40
N ALA A 78 10.12 2.46 -17.82
CA ALA A 78 9.95 1.10 -18.34
C ALA A 78 8.48 0.63 -18.33
N LEU A 79 7.68 1.05 -17.34
CA LEU A 79 6.26 0.75 -17.28
C LEU A 79 5.45 1.50 -18.32
N GLU A 80 5.75 2.79 -18.52
CA GLU A 80 5.06 3.63 -19.51
C GLU A 80 5.25 3.07 -20.93
N ASP A 81 6.44 2.53 -21.23
CA ASP A 81 6.74 1.89 -22.50
C ASP A 81 6.03 0.53 -22.70
N SER A 82 5.81 -0.24 -21.63
CA SER A 82 5.35 -1.63 -21.71
C SER A 82 3.86 -1.81 -21.42
N LEU A 83 3.34 -1.18 -20.36
CA LEU A 83 1.97 -1.33 -19.87
C LEU A 83 1.13 -0.06 -19.99
N GLY A 84 1.76 1.05 -20.41
CA GLY A 84 1.16 2.37 -20.43
C GLY A 84 1.28 3.10 -19.09
N GLN A 85 0.75 4.31 -19.04
CA GLN A 85 0.88 5.19 -17.87
C GLN A 85 0.33 4.57 -16.59
N VAL A 86 1.01 4.81 -15.47
CA VAL A 86 0.52 4.43 -14.14
C VAL A 86 -0.62 5.35 -13.75
N THR A 87 -1.84 4.83 -13.78
CA THR A 87 -3.06 5.55 -13.42
C THR A 87 -3.62 5.14 -12.05
N VAL A 88 -3.18 3.99 -11.54
CA VAL A 88 -3.38 3.56 -10.15
C VAL A 88 -2.02 3.30 -9.52
N LEU A 89 -1.72 3.96 -8.41
CA LEU A 89 -0.51 3.73 -7.62
C LEU A 89 -0.89 3.25 -6.24
N VAL A 90 -0.39 2.06 -5.85
CA VAL A 90 -0.51 1.55 -4.50
C VAL A 90 0.87 1.56 -3.84
N ASN A 91 1.07 2.49 -2.90
CA ASN A 91 2.26 2.58 -2.09
C ASN A 91 2.15 1.60 -0.93
N ASN A 92 2.63 0.37 -1.15
CA ASN A 92 2.57 -0.72 -0.17
C ASN A 92 3.96 -1.14 0.34
N ALA A 93 5.04 -0.84 -0.39
CA ALA A 93 6.40 -1.14 0.06
C ALA A 93 6.66 -0.57 1.46
N GLY A 94 7.26 -1.38 2.32
CA GLY A 94 7.56 -0.97 3.69
C GLY A 94 8.34 -2.04 4.43
N ILE A 95 9.02 -1.61 5.48
CA ILE A 95 9.73 -2.47 6.43
C ILE A 95 9.17 -2.24 7.83
N ARG A 96 9.24 -3.29 8.64
CA ARG A 96 9.03 -3.18 10.08
C ARG A 96 10.38 -2.90 10.74
N SER A 97 10.42 -1.95 11.64
CA SER A 97 11.58 -1.65 12.47
C SER A 97 11.06 -1.55 13.90
N ASP A 98 11.41 -2.52 14.72
CA ASP A 98 11.01 -2.62 16.12
C ASP A 98 12.22 -2.31 17.00
N GLY A 99 12.07 -1.41 17.96
CA GLY A 99 13.09 -1.03 18.92
C GLY A 99 12.60 0.08 19.83
N LEU A 100 13.01 0.06 21.10
CA LEU A 100 12.72 1.16 22.02
C LEU A 100 13.46 2.42 21.54
N VAL A 101 12.82 3.59 21.62
CA VAL A 101 13.38 4.85 21.12
C VAL A 101 14.76 5.15 21.72
N ALA A 102 14.99 4.80 22.99
CA ALA A 102 16.29 5.01 23.63
C ALA A 102 17.44 4.16 23.09
N GLY A 103 17.14 3.08 22.37
CA GLY A 103 18.14 2.17 21.80
C GLY A 103 18.14 2.17 20.27
N LEU A 104 17.27 2.94 19.62
CA LEU A 104 17.19 3.02 18.18
C LEU A 104 18.37 3.86 17.63
N SER A 105 19.10 3.31 16.68
CA SER A 105 20.15 4.06 15.99
C SER A 105 19.59 5.00 14.93
N ASP A 106 20.37 6.02 14.55
CA ASP A 106 20.03 6.94 13.47
C ASP A 106 19.84 6.20 12.15
N ASP A 107 20.67 5.19 11.85
CA ASP A 107 20.58 4.37 10.63
C ASP A 107 19.26 3.57 10.57
N GLU A 108 18.82 2.98 11.69
CA GLU A 108 17.55 2.25 11.77
C GLU A 108 16.35 3.21 11.61
N TRP A 109 16.46 4.38 12.23
CA TRP A 109 15.45 5.46 12.05
C TRP A 109 15.38 5.89 10.58
N ASP A 110 16.50 6.24 9.98
CA ASP A 110 16.58 6.73 8.60
C ASP A 110 16.11 5.68 7.59
N ALA A 111 16.47 4.42 7.78
CA ALA A 111 15.99 3.30 6.96
C ALA A 111 14.45 3.18 7.03
N ALA A 112 13.88 3.27 8.23
CA ALA A 112 12.44 3.21 8.43
C ALA A 112 11.72 4.39 7.75
N ILE A 113 12.20 5.61 7.94
CA ILE A 113 11.64 6.82 7.33
C ILE A 113 11.81 6.79 5.79
N SER A 114 12.99 6.44 5.30
CA SER A 114 13.26 6.39 3.85
C SER A 114 12.37 5.40 3.14
N THR A 115 12.20 4.20 3.72
CA THR A 115 11.44 3.11 3.09
C THR A 115 9.93 3.29 3.27
N ASN A 116 9.45 3.65 4.47
CA ASN A 116 8.02 3.69 4.73
C ASN A 116 7.36 5.04 4.38
N LEU A 117 8.08 6.16 4.45
CA LEU A 117 7.50 7.50 4.26
C LEU A 117 8.05 8.21 3.02
N SER A 118 9.38 8.37 2.93
CA SER A 118 9.97 9.12 1.81
C SER A 118 9.72 8.43 0.46
N SER A 119 9.59 7.10 0.45
CA SER A 119 9.18 6.32 -0.71
C SER A 119 7.83 6.76 -1.27
N VAL A 120 6.83 6.95 -0.39
CA VAL A 120 5.48 7.40 -0.77
C VAL A 120 5.53 8.76 -1.48
N PHE A 121 6.38 9.66 -0.99
CA PHE A 121 6.61 10.94 -1.65
C PHE A 121 7.24 10.75 -3.05
N ARG A 122 8.31 9.95 -3.18
CA ARG A 122 9.02 9.76 -4.46
C ARG A 122 8.13 9.16 -5.54
N THR A 123 7.45 8.07 -5.22
CA THR A 123 6.56 7.37 -6.16
C THR A 123 5.33 8.20 -6.52
N SER A 124 4.70 8.86 -5.53
CA SER A 124 3.55 9.74 -5.79
C SER A 124 3.94 10.93 -6.67
N ARG A 125 5.08 11.59 -6.39
CA ARG A 125 5.60 12.70 -7.20
C ARG A 125 5.77 12.29 -8.66
N ARG A 126 6.33 11.09 -8.92
CA ARG A 126 6.53 10.58 -10.28
C ARG A 126 5.20 10.25 -10.97
N ALA A 127 4.25 9.68 -10.26
CA ALA A 127 2.94 9.31 -10.81
C ALA A 127 2.03 10.51 -11.11
N LEU A 128 2.13 11.57 -10.30
CA LEU A 128 1.20 12.71 -10.37
C LEU A 128 1.24 13.44 -11.72
N GLY A 129 2.40 13.62 -12.32
CA GLY A 129 2.51 14.33 -13.61
C GLY A 129 1.61 13.74 -14.70
N PRO A 130 1.76 12.45 -15.05
CA PRO A 130 0.87 11.76 -15.99
C PRO A 130 -0.60 11.75 -15.56
N MET A 131 -0.90 11.47 -14.28
CA MET A 131 -2.27 11.43 -13.76
C MET A 131 -3.00 12.79 -13.92
N ILE A 132 -2.30 13.89 -13.65
CA ILE A 132 -2.82 15.26 -13.78
C ILE A 132 -3.13 15.56 -15.26
N ARG A 133 -2.23 15.21 -16.18
CA ARG A 133 -2.47 15.41 -17.62
C ARG A 133 -3.64 14.58 -18.13
N ALA A 134 -3.78 13.35 -17.63
CA ALA A 134 -4.90 12.47 -17.98
C ALA A 134 -6.22 12.87 -17.30
N ARG A 135 -6.20 13.77 -16.32
CA ARG A 135 -7.33 14.13 -15.43
C ARG A 135 -7.98 12.89 -14.79
N PHE A 136 -7.16 11.90 -14.53
CA PHE A 136 -7.53 10.65 -13.87
C PHE A 136 -6.34 10.06 -13.13
N GLY A 137 -6.50 9.74 -11.87
CA GLY A 137 -5.50 9.03 -11.06
C GLY A 137 -6.08 8.56 -9.74
N ARG A 138 -5.50 7.47 -9.22
CA ARG A 138 -5.83 6.89 -7.92
C ARG A 138 -4.52 6.57 -7.20
N ILE A 139 -4.26 7.25 -6.10
CA ILE A 139 -3.13 6.95 -5.22
C ILE A 139 -3.67 6.39 -3.92
N ILE A 140 -3.26 5.18 -3.57
CA ILE A 140 -3.66 4.50 -2.35
C ILE A 140 -2.40 4.18 -1.54
N ASN A 141 -2.28 4.77 -0.36
CA ASN A 141 -1.14 4.61 0.53
C ASN A 141 -1.46 3.58 1.61
N ILE A 142 -0.67 2.52 1.73
CA ILE A 142 -0.83 1.54 2.80
C ILE A 142 -0.11 2.06 4.04
N SER A 143 -0.91 2.59 4.97
CA SER A 143 -0.46 3.04 6.28
C SER A 143 -0.60 1.89 7.31
N SER A 144 -1.06 2.18 8.49
CA SER A 144 -1.33 1.24 9.59
C SER A 144 -2.24 1.91 10.61
N ILE A 145 -2.95 1.13 11.42
CA ILE A 145 -3.60 1.65 12.65
C ILE A 145 -2.56 2.26 13.61
N LEU A 146 -1.29 1.82 13.53
CA LEU A 146 -0.20 2.38 14.34
C LEU A 146 0.16 3.83 13.95
N ALA A 147 -0.45 4.39 12.91
CA ALA A 147 -0.38 5.81 12.60
C ALA A 147 -1.20 6.69 13.56
N GLY A 148 -2.25 6.15 14.16
CA GLY A 148 -3.11 6.86 15.14
C GLY A 148 -3.02 6.31 16.56
N ARG A 149 -2.53 5.07 16.69
CA ARG A 149 -2.28 4.37 17.94
C ARG A 149 -0.91 3.74 17.88
N THR A 150 -0.22 3.62 18.99
CA THR A 150 1.12 3.06 18.98
C THR A 150 1.28 2.04 20.11
N ILE A 151 2.25 1.17 19.97
CA ILE A 151 2.71 0.26 21.01
C ILE A 151 4.21 0.51 21.26
N ALA A 152 4.68 0.17 22.45
CA ALA A 152 6.11 0.30 22.76
C ALA A 152 6.96 -0.45 21.73
N GLY A 153 8.07 0.14 21.33
CA GLY A 153 9.00 -0.44 20.36
C GLY A 153 8.67 -0.17 18.89
N THR A 154 7.63 0.59 18.56
CA THR A 154 7.27 0.89 17.16
C THR A 154 7.47 2.36 16.78
N GLY A 155 8.39 3.07 17.43
CA GLY A 155 8.56 4.53 17.31
C GLY A 155 8.79 5.01 15.88
N SER A 156 9.82 4.50 15.19
CA SER A 156 10.15 4.87 13.81
C SER A 156 9.05 4.47 12.81
N TYR A 157 8.51 3.26 12.97
CA TYR A 157 7.42 2.77 12.13
C TYR A 157 6.16 3.61 12.29
N SER A 158 5.73 3.87 13.54
CA SER A 158 4.55 4.70 13.82
C SER A 158 4.72 6.13 13.32
N ALA A 159 5.90 6.72 13.47
CA ALA A 159 6.21 8.04 12.93
C ALA A 159 6.08 8.08 11.41
N ALA A 160 6.67 7.10 10.71
CA ALA A 160 6.56 6.99 9.26
C ALA A 160 5.11 6.81 8.80
N LYS A 161 4.36 5.88 9.42
CA LYS A 161 2.95 5.60 9.06
C LYS A 161 2.02 6.77 9.38
N SER A 162 2.31 7.55 10.43
CA SER A 162 1.60 8.81 10.71
C SER A 162 1.91 9.88 9.65
N GLY A 163 3.16 9.99 9.23
CA GLY A 163 3.58 10.90 8.16
C GLY A 163 2.86 10.61 6.83
N ILE A 164 2.58 9.32 6.53
CA ILE A 164 1.79 8.94 5.35
C ILE A 164 0.39 9.59 5.39
N LEU A 165 -0.26 9.68 6.53
CA LEU A 165 -1.57 10.33 6.65
C LEU A 165 -1.49 11.84 6.37
N GLY A 166 -0.38 12.46 6.77
CA GLY A 166 -0.09 13.87 6.48
C GLY A 166 0.05 14.14 4.99
N ILE A 167 0.95 13.41 4.31
CA ILE A 167 1.18 13.58 2.88
C ILE A 167 -0.05 13.17 2.04
N THR A 168 -0.82 12.16 2.47
CA THR A 168 -2.09 11.78 1.84
C THR A 168 -3.05 12.96 1.77
N ARG A 169 -3.28 13.66 2.90
CA ARG A 169 -4.19 14.81 2.95
C ARG A 169 -3.68 15.99 2.13
N ALA A 170 -2.39 16.32 2.25
CA ALA A 170 -1.79 17.41 1.51
C ALA A 170 -1.91 17.20 0.00
N THR A 171 -1.45 16.05 -0.50
CA THR A 171 -1.51 15.74 -1.92
C THR A 171 -2.95 15.66 -2.43
N ALA A 172 -3.89 15.12 -1.64
CA ALA A 172 -5.31 15.06 -2.02
C ALA A 172 -5.89 16.43 -2.32
N ILE A 173 -5.61 17.43 -1.48
CA ILE A 173 -6.10 18.81 -1.67
C ILE A 173 -5.49 19.45 -2.92
N GLU A 174 -4.20 19.22 -3.17
CA GLU A 174 -3.47 19.79 -4.31
C GLU A 174 -4.05 19.32 -5.66
N VAL A 175 -4.49 18.05 -5.74
CA VAL A 175 -4.85 17.41 -7.01
C VAL A 175 -6.35 17.12 -7.19
N ALA A 176 -7.19 17.38 -6.20
CA ALA A 176 -8.63 17.06 -6.23
C ALA A 176 -9.34 17.60 -7.48
N ARG A 177 -9.08 18.87 -7.84
CA ARG A 177 -9.67 19.52 -9.03
C ARG A 177 -9.15 18.97 -10.36
N LEU A 178 -8.10 18.14 -10.31
CA LEU A 178 -7.42 17.58 -11.46
C LEU A 178 -7.84 16.13 -11.75
N GLY A 179 -8.87 15.63 -11.06
CA GLY A 179 -9.43 14.28 -11.27
C GLY A 179 -8.66 13.16 -10.58
N VAL A 180 -7.71 13.50 -9.71
CA VAL A 180 -6.90 12.53 -8.96
C VAL A 180 -7.40 12.44 -7.52
N THR A 181 -7.55 11.22 -7.00
CA THR A 181 -7.83 10.99 -5.58
C THR A 181 -6.62 10.36 -4.88
N VAL A 182 -6.40 10.75 -3.63
CA VAL A 182 -5.32 10.23 -2.79
C VAL A 182 -5.88 9.84 -1.44
N ASN A 183 -5.79 8.54 -1.10
CA ASN A 183 -6.34 8.03 0.15
C ASN A 183 -5.35 7.08 0.84
N ALA A 184 -5.54 6.83 2.12
CA ALA A 184 -4.78 5.86 2.89
C ALA A 184 -5.68 4.72 3.35
N VAL A 185 -5.17 3.49 3.31
CA VAL A 185 -5.72 2.32 3.99
C VAL A 185 -4.85 2.03 5.20
N CYS A 186 -5.46 1.84 6.35
CA CYS A 186 -4.80 1.58 7.62
C CYS A 186 -5.16 0.17 8.11
N PRO A 187 -4.41 -0.87 7.71
CA PRO A 187 -4.65 -2.22 8.20
C PRO A 187 -4.43 -2.33 9.71
N GLY A 188 -5.23 -3.19 10.35
CA GLY A 188 -5.00 -3.68 11.71
C GLY A 188 -4.05 -4.87 11.74
N LEU A 189 -4.38 -5.85 12.58
CA LEU A 189 -3.68 -7.14 12.63
C LEU A 189 -4.13 -7.99 11.44
N VAL A 190 -3.20 -8.32 10.56
CA VAL A 190 -3.46 -9.07 9.32
C VAL A 190 -2.75 -10.42 9.41
N ALA A 191 -3.41 -11.50 9.00
CA ALA A 191 -2.80 -12.81 8.89
C ALA A 191 -1.85 -12.83 7.68
N THR A 192 -0.55 -12.79 7.96
CA THR A 192 0.55 -12.83 6.97
C THR A 192 1.55 -13.91 7.34
N SER A 193 2.45 -14.29 6.44
CA SER A 193 3.57 -15.17 6.75
C SER A 193 4.39 -14.66 7.95
N MET A 194 4.59 -13.35 8.04
CA MET A 194 5.33 -12.70 9.14
C MET A 194 4.61 -12.81 10.49
N THR A 195 3.28 -12.71 10.52
CA THR A 195 2.49 -12.76 11.77
C THR A 195 2.22 -14.17 12.25
N SER A 196 2.24 -15.17 11.35
CA SER A 196 2.06 -16.58 11.71
C SER A 196 3.21 -17.15 12.55
N GLU A 197 4.37 -16.51 12.53
CA GLU A 197 5.56 -16.89 13.32
C GLU A 197 5.55 -16.30 14.74
N LEU A 198 4.60 -15.42 15.06
CA LEU A 198 4.51 -14.80 16.39
C LEU A 198 3.79 -15.72 17.38
N ASP A 199 4.50 -16.12 18.43
CA ASP A 199 3.92 -16.85 19.55
C ASP A 199 2.70 -16.10 20.12
N HIS A 200 1.61 -16.85 20.35
CA HIS A 200 0.37 -16.30 20.91
C HIS A 200 -0.35 -15.23 20.05
N PHE A 201 -0.01 -15.10 18.74
CA PHE A 201 -0.65 -14.11 17.86
C PHE A 201 -2.18 -14.23 17.89
N GLU A 202 -2.71 -15.45 17.70
CA GLU A 202 -4.16 -15.68 17.70
C GLU A 202 -4.83 -15.28 19.02
N GLN A 203 -4.22 -15.61 20.17
CA GLN A 203 -4.74 -15.25 21.47
C GLN A 203 -4.74 -13.73 21.68
N SER A 204 -3.67 -13.06 21.25
CA SER A 204 -3.55 -11.61 21.31
C SER A 204 -4.60 -10.92 20.45
N VAL A 205 -4.84 -11.44 19.23
CA VAL A 205 -5.90 -10.96 18.33
C VAL A 205 -7.28 -11.14 18.94
N GLN A 206 -7.58 -12.32 19.48
CA GLN A 206 -8.89 -12.60 20.12
C GLN A 206 -9.20 -11.67 21.29
N ARG A 207 -8.17 -11.20 22.00
CA ARG A 207 -8.33 -10.26 23.13
C ARG A 207 -8.46 -8.81 22.67
N ALA A 208 -7.64 -8.41 21.66
CA ALA A 208 -7.50 -7.01 21.27
C ALA A 208 -8.52 -6.58 20.23
N VAL A 209 -8.88 -7.45 19.27
CA VAL A 209 -9.73 -7.11 18.13
C VAL A 209 -11.21 -7.38 18.46
N PRO A 210 -12.12 -6.40 18.34
CA PRO A 210 -13.56 -6.63 18.58
C PRO A 210 -14.16 -7.75 17.73
N MET A 211 -13.74 -7.89 16.47
CA MET A 211 -14.15 -9.01 15.61
C MET A 211 -13.49 -10.35 15.98
N ARG A 212 -12.58 -10.39 16.98
CA ARG A 212 -11.93 -11.58 17.53
C ARG A 212 -11.20 -12.45 16.52
N ARG A 213 -10.75 -11.88 15.42
CA ARG A 213 -9.92 -12.52 14.39
C ARG A 213 -9.03 -11.49 13.70
N PRO A 214 -7.90 -11.92 13.10
CA PRO A 214 -7.13 -11.05 12.22
C PRO A 214 -7.92 -10.77 10.93
N ALA A 215 -7.55 -9.70 10.22
CA ALA A 215 -8.03 -9.47 8.87
C ALA A 215 -7.43 -10.51 7.91
N HIS A 216 -8.23 -10.97 6.96
CA HIS A 216 -7.72 -11.69 5.80
C HIS A 216 -7.08 -10.68 4.82
N LEU A 217 -6.03 -11.09 4.11
CA LEU A 217 -5.36 -10.27 3.10
C LEU A 217 -6.36 -9.67 2.08
N ARG A 218 -7.38 -10.45 1.72
CA ARG A 218 -8.42 -10.04 0.79
C ARG A 218 -9.25 -8.85 1.30
N GLU A 219 -9.50 -8.74 2.60
CA GLU A 219 -10.29 -7.63 3.16
C GLU A 219 -9.55 -6.29 2.99
N ILE A 220 -8.22 -6.30 3.08
CA ILE A 220 -7.38 -5.14 2.77
C ILE A 220 -7.43 -4.85 1.26
N ALA A 221 -7.27 -5.87 0.43
CA ALA A 221 -7.25 -5.75 -1.02
C ALA A 221 -8.60 -5.26 -1.60
N ASP A 222 -9.73 -5.70 -1.05
CA ASP A 222 -11.07 -5.25 -1.46
C ASP A 222 -11.28 -3.75 -1.15
N CYS A 223 -10.76 -3.25 -0.02
CA CYS A 223 -10.78 -1.81 0.29
C CYS A 223 -9.92 -1.02 -0.71
N VAL A 224 -8.74 -1.50 -1.06
CA VAL A 224 -7.87 -0.87 -2.06
C VAL A 224 -8.54 -0.86 -3.43
N GLU A 225 -9.14 -1.99 -3.87
CA GLU A 225 -9.87 -2.06 -5.15
C GLU A 225 -11.02 -1.04 -5.20
N PHE A 226 -11.81 -0.95 -4.14
CA PHE A 226 -12.88 0.03 -4.05
C PHE A 226 -12.35 1.45 -4.24
N LEU A 227 -11.25 1.82 -3.55
CA LEU A 227 -10.64 3.15 -3.67
C LEU A 227 -10.02 3.41 -5.04
N ALA A 228 -9.54 2.37 -5.73
CA ALA A 228 -9.03 2.45 -7.11
C ALA A 228 -10.15 2.60 -8.15
N SER A 229 -11.38 2.23 -7.81
CA SER A 229 -12.51 2.22 -8.72
C SER A 229 -13.13 3.62 -8.94
N ALA A 230 -13.98 3.73 -9.97
CA ALA A 230 -14.78 4.94 -10.22
C ALA A 230 -15.80 5.22 -9.10
N ARG A 231 -16.22 4.17 -8.36
CA ARG A 231 -17.19 4.29 -7.24
C ARG A 231 -16.67 5.18 -6.10
N ALA A 232 -15.35 5.24 -5.93
CA ALA A 232 -14.71 6.09 -4.92
C ALA A 232 -14.28 7.46 -5.46
N GLY A 233 -14.81 7.90 -6.60
CA GLY A 233 -14.39 9.13 -7.26
C GLY A 233 -14.59 10.43 -6.47
N TYR A 234 -15.38 10.42 -5.41
CA TYR A 234 -15.60 11.56 -4.50
C TYR A 234 -14.94 11.38 -3.13
N ILE A 235 -14.15 10.31 -2.96
CA ILE A 235 -13.41 10.02 -1.73
C ILE A 235 -11.94 10.41 -1.95
N THR A 236 -11.48 11.44 -1.26
CA THR A 236 -10.06 11.86 -1.30
C THR A 236 -9.64 12.44 0.05
N GLY A 237 -8.35 12.31 0.38
CA GLY A 237 -7.78 12.75 1.65
C GLY A 237 -8.15 11.90 2.86
N GLN A 238 -8.80 10.74 2.66
CA GLN A 238 -9.32 9.91 3.75
C GLN A 238 -8.30 8.86 4.20
N SER A 239 -8.42 8.48 5.47
CA SER A 239 -7.69 7.37 6.10
C SER A 239 -8.72 6.35 6.56
N ILE A 240 -8.73 5.16 5.92
CA ILE A 240 -9.73 4.13 6.18
C ILE A 240 -9.07 3.01 6.99
N ALA A 241 -9.53 2.82 8.23
CA ALA A 241 -9.11 1.69 9.04
C ALA A 241 -9.81 0.40 8.57
N VAL A 242 -9.02 -0.67 8.39
CA VAL A 242 -9.49 -2.03 8.09
C VAL A 242 -8.92 -2.94 9.17
N ASP A 243 -9.54 -2.95 10.34
CA ASP A 243 -8.92 -3.42 11.58
C ASP A 243 -9.86 -4.18 12.53
N GLY A 244 -11.06 -4.52 12.07
CA GLY A 244 -12.04 -5.25 12.88
C GLY A 244 -12.52 -4.49 14.12
N GLY A 245 -12.44 -3.14 14.10
CA GLY A 245 -12.85 -2.26 15.19
C GLY A 245 -11.75 -1.95 16.21
N LEU A 246 -10.52 -2.46 16.00
CA LEU A 246 -9.42 -2.31 16.96
C LEU A 246 -9.10 -0.84 17.28
N SER A 247 -9.09 0.05 16.28
CA SER A 247 -8.81 1.48 16.47
C SER A 247 -9.99 2.27 17.03
N ALA A 248 -11.21 1.74 16.95
CA ALA A 248 -12.42 2.39 17.45
C ALA A 248 -12.61 2.21 18.97
N GLN A 249 -11.92 1.23 19.59
CA GLN A 249 -11.97 1.02 21.03
C GLN A 249 -11.22 2.11 21.79
N ALA A 250 -11.87 2.66 22.83
CA ALA A 250 -11.21 3.55 23.76
C ALA A 250 -10.31 2.75 24.73
N PHE A 251 -10.84 1.68 25.33
CA PHE A 251 -10.15 0.71 26.20
C PHE A 251 -11.05 -0.52 26.36
N SER A 252 -10.46 -1.68 26.74
CA SER A 252 -11.22 -2.86 27.20
C SER A 252 -11.55 -2.70 28.68
N LEU A 253 -12.74 -3.13 29.07
CA LEU A 253 -13.16 -3.18 30.48
C LEU A 253 -13.03 -4.59 31.06
N ASP A 254 -12.45 -5.54 30.27
CA ASP A 254 -12.24 -6.96 30.67
C ASP A 254 -10.80 -7.17 31.17
#